data_89d817d5bbfda82d327d755c0716cff2
#
_entry.id   89d817d5bbfda82d327d755c0716cff2
#
_cell.length_a   1.000
_cell.length_b   1.000
_cell.length_c   1.000
_cell.angle_alpha   90.00
_cell.angle_beta   90.00
_cell.angle_gamma   90.00
#
_symmetry.space_group_name_H-M   'P 1'
#
loop_
_entity.id
_entity.type
_entity.pdbx_description
1 polymer ?
#
loop_
_entity_poly.entity_id
_entity_poly.type
_entity_poly.pdbx_seq_one_letter_code
_entity_poly.pdbx_strand_id
1 'polypeptide(L)'
;NVGPSKQNTTINPAEALRVLEKVPQRTLTFILNGHRYLSNDFFIQGLWNCRDLYKTNGSTIVLLGIGFKLPPELANDVVLLNEPLPTATQLESIVKEQLSAASLPLPDPATLAKAVDATLGLGAFTAEQEVARSMQASGLNVDKLWERKRQIIDATPGLSVWRGGSSYAQIGGVATIKHFLKQVLVSKRAPRCIVWLDEIEKSLSGSTGQASDTSGVSQALLGILLSYMQDHQASGLLLVGPNGTSKSAIAKATGAEANIPTIALDISGLKSSLVGSSEQQMRQALNVISAISQDKACFIATSNNISQLPPELIRRFGYGTWYVDLPSQDEREAIWNIYFAKFGLAADTDRPNDHNWTGAEIERCARLSWELSMPLSE
;
A
#
# COMPACT_ATOMS: atom_id res chain seq x y z
N ASN A 1 23.28 7.75 32.30
CA ASN A 1 22.26 8.79 32.52
C ASN A 1 22.95 10.11 32.88
N VAL A 2 23.43 10.80 31.84
CA VAL A 2 23.76 12.22 31.99
C VAL A 2 22.43 12.93 31.78
N GLY A 3 21.84 13.46 32.85
CA GLY A 3 20.62 14.26 32.76
C GLY A 3 20.78 15.41 31.81
N PRO A 4 19.69 15.99 31.30
CA PRO A 4 19.77 17.08 30.35
C PRO A 4 20.59 18.22 30.95
N SER A 5 21.74 18.51 30.33
CA SER A 5 22.51 19.69 30.73
C SER A 5 21.62 20.91 30.48
N LYS A 6 21.42 21.73 31.51
CA LYS A 6 20.61 22.96 31.45
C LYS A 6 21.25 24.08 30.62
N GLN A 7 22.19 23.77 29.72
CA GLN A 7 22.80 24.76 28.86
C GLN A 7 22.04 24.87 27.56
N ASN A 8 21.48 26.04 27.30
CA ASN A 8 20.83 26.48 26.05
C ASN A 8 21.79 26.50 24.83
N THR A 9 22.76 25.58 24.74
CA THR A 9 23.76 25.51 23.69
C THR A 9 23.28 24.81 22.42
N THR A 10 21.99 24.52 22.32
CA THR A 10 21.45 23.66 21.25
C THR A 10 20.65 24.38 20.19
N ILE A 11 20.79 25.70 20.08
CA ILE A 11 20.08 26.49 19.03
C ILE A 11 20.73 26.27 17.65
N ASN A 12 22.04 26.01 17.59
CA ASN A 12 22.76 25.73 16.36
C ASN A 12 23.30 24.28 16.37
N PRO A 13 22.81 23.39 15.49
CA PRO A 13 23.28 22.00 15.46
C PRO A 13 24.78 21.85 15.16
N ALA A 14 25.36 22.76 14.38
CA ALA A 14 26.80 22.75 14.09
C ALA A 14 27.64 23.08 15.33
N GLU A 15 27.15 23.95 16.22
CA GLU A 15 27.83 24.23 17.51
C GLU A 15 27.69 23.06 18.48
N ALA A 16 26.58 22.34 18.43
CA ALA A 16 26.39 21.15 19.24
C ALA A 16 27.47 20.08 18.93
N LEU A 17 27.88 19.95 17.66
CA LEU A 17 28.95 19.00 17.28
C LEU A 17 30.31 19.31 17.92
N ARG A 18 30.64 20.59 18.20
CA ARG A 18 31.88 20.96 18.94
C ARG A 18 31.87 20.47 20.38
N VAL A 19 30.70 20.31 20.99
CA VAL A 19 30.55 19.74 22.32
C VAL A 19 30.86 18.24 22.29
N LEU A 20 30.57 17.57 21.18
CA LEU A 20 30.80 16.14 21.01
C LEU A 20 32.28 15.75 20.97
N GLU A 21 33.17 16.68 20.66
CA GLU A 21 34.63 16.48 20.76
C GLU A 21 35.09 16.25 22.21
N LYS A 22 34.32 16.72 23.19
CA LYS A 22 34.66 16.70 24.62
C LYS A 22 33.91 15.63 25.42
N VAL A 23 33.13 14.77 24.74
CA VAL A 23 32.37 13.72 25.44
C VAL A 23 33.30 12.60 25.93
N PRO A 24 32.95 11.92 27.02
CA PRO A 24 33.71 10.76 27.51
C PRO A 24 33.83 9.67 26.47
N GLN A 25 34.87 8.85 26.56
CA GLN A 25 35.02 7.67 25.71
C GLN A 25 33.80 6.74 25.85
N ARG A 26 33.49 6.01 24.76
CA ARG A 26 32.36 5.06 24.66
C ARG A 26 31.01 5.72 24.93
N THR A 27 30.84 6.96 24.50
CA THR A 27 29.57 7.69 24.57
C THR A 27 28.71 7.40 23.34
N LEU A 28 27.43 7.14 23.57
CA LEU A 28 26.42 7.07 22.52
C LEU A 28 25.62 8.37 22.52
N THR A 29 25.69 9.11 21.40
CA THR A 29 25.04 10.42 21.25
C THR A 29 23.91 10.31 20.24
N PHE A 30 22.70 10.71 20.67
CA PHE A 30 21.53 10.76 19.79
C PHE A 30 21.24 12.21 19.36
N ILE A 31 21.14 12.44 18.05
CA ILE A 31 20.73 13.72 17.48
C ILE A 31 19.32 13.54 16.90
N LEU A 32 18.33 14.14 17.56
CA LEU A 32 16.94 14.05 17.14
C LEU A 32 16.69 14.93 15.93
N ASN A 33 15.85 14.43 15.00
CA ASN A 33 15.54 15.10 13.73
C ASN A 33 16.80 15.41 12.88
N GLY A 34 17.81 14.56 12.96
CA GLY A 34 19.09 14.73 12.29
C GLY A 34 18.97 14.93 10.76
N HIS A 35 17.94 14.34 10.13
CA HIS A 35 17.64 14.53 8.72
C HIS A 35 17.46 15.99 8.29
N ARG A 36 17.03 16.88 9.20
CA ARG A 36 16.81 18.32 8.90
C ARG A 36 18.11 19.08 8.75
N TYR A 37 19.22 18.55 9.23
CA TYR A 37 20.51 19.23 9.26
C TYR A 37 21.47 18.74 8.18
N LEU A 38 21.12 17.70 7.43
CA LEU A 38 21.99 17.14 6.36
C LEU A 38 22.05 17.99 5.08
N SER A 39 21.43 19.16 5.05
CA SER A 39 21.62 20.20 4.03
C SER A 39 22.50 21.34 4.51
N ASN A 40 23.04 21.28 5.72
CA ASN A 40 23.90 22.32 6.29
C ASN A 40 25.36 21.87 6.22
N ASP A 41 26.17 22.55 5.42
CA ASP A 41 27.57 22.20 5.17
C ASP A 41 28.41 22.17 6.46
N PHE A 42 28.17 23.09 7.39
CA PHE A 42 28.88 23.10 8.68
C PHE A 42 28.55 21.90 9.54
N PHE A 43 27.29 21.44 9.47
CA PHE A 43 26.87 20.24 10.21
C PHE A 43 27.47 18.98 9.59
N ILE A 44 27.45 18.89 8.25
CA ILE A 44 28.05 17.77 7.51
C ILE A 44 29.56 17.69 7.81
N GLN A 45 30.26 18.83 7.72
CA GLN A 45 31.69 18.89 8.00
C GLN A 45 32.00 18.55 9.48
N GLY A 46 31.16 19.01 10.40
CA GLY A 46 31.29 18.67 11.82
C GLY A 46 31.12 17.18 12.12
N LEU A 47 30.17 16.52 11.47
CA LEU A 47 30.00 15.06 11.55
C LEU A 47 31.21 14.34 11.00
N TRP A 48 31.69 14.79 9.85
CA TRP A 48 32.87 14.21 9.20
C TRP A 48 34.12 14.35 10.08
N ASN A 49 34.32 15.50 10.73
CA ASN A 49 35.44 15.75 11.65
C ASN A 49 35.36 14.85 12.90
N CYS A 50 34.16 14.50 13.39
CA CYS A 50 33.97 13.60 14.52
C CYS A 50 34.38 12.15 14.19
N ARG A 51 34.45 11.75 12.93
CA ARG A 51 34.67 10.37 12.49
C ARG A 51 35.91 9.73 13.11
N ASP A 52 37.06 10.36 12.97
CA ASP A 52 38.32 9.78 13.42
C ASP A 52 38.46 9.80 14.94
N LEU A 53 37.94 10.85 15.58
CA LEU A 53 37.89 10.93 17.03
C LEU A 53 37.00 9.83 17.61
N TYR A 54 35.80 9.62 17.04
CA TYR A 54 34.85 8.63 17.54
C TYR A 54 35.29 7.19 17.28
N LYS A 55 35.99 6.98 16.18
CA LYS A 55 36.61 5.69 15.87
C LYS A 55 37.69 5.32 16.90
N THR A 56 38.47 6.28 17.38
CA THR A 56 39.55 6.03 18.35
C THR A 56 39.03 5.92 19.78
N ASN A 57 38.02 6.69 20.16
CA ASN A 57 37.48 6.68 21.52
C ASN A 57 36.31 5.70 21.74
N GLY A 58 35.89 4.98 20.70
CA GLY A 58 34.80 4.00 20.74
C GLY A 58 33.42 4.61 20.95
N SER A 59 33.24 5.89 20.63
CA SER A 59 31.92 6.57 20.71
C SER A 59 31.15 6.45 19.39
N THR A 60 29.84 6.69 19.45
CA THR A 60 28.95 6.60 18.28
C THR A 60 27.96 7.76 18.25
N ILE A 61 27.77 8.35 17.10
CA ILE A 61 26.70 9.32 16.83
C ILE A 61 25.57 8.59 16.11
N VAL A 62 24.34 8.74 16.60
CA VAL A 62 23.12 8.22 16.00
C VAL A 62 22.23 9.39 15.60
N LEU A 63 22.00 9.56 14.31
CA LEU A 63 21.04 10.53 13.80
C LEU A 63 19.67 9.84 13.75
N LEU A 64 18.71 10.34 14.49
CA LEU A 64 17.33 9.87 14.45
C LEU A 64 16.50 10.80 13.55
N GLY A 65 15.70 10.23 12.66
CA GLY A 65 14.85 11.01 11.77
C GLY A 65 14.16 10.19 10.72
N ILE A 66 13.48 10.84 9.81
CA ILE A 66 12.74 10.22 8.70
C ILE A 66 13.38 10.60 7.37
N GLY A 67 13.35 9.67 6.40
CA GLY A 67 13.71 9.99 5.02
C GLY A 67 15.12 10.54 4.84
N PHE A 68 16.12 9.94 5.49
CA PHE A 68 17.52 10.37 5.34
C PHE A 68 17.98 10.29 3.88
N LYS A 69 18.54 11.40 3.39
CA LYS A 69 19.35 11.45 2.17
C LYS A 69 20.75 11.82 2.59
N LEU A 70 21.65 10.85 2.54
CA LEU A 70 23.04 11.10 2.90
C LEU A 70 23.73 11.93 1.83
N PRO A 71 24.42 13.02 2.19
CA PRO A 71 25.31 13.72 1.28
C PRO A 71 26.49 12.83 0.91
N PRO A 72 27.11 13.05 -0.26
CA PRO A 72 28.21 12.22 -0.75
C PRO A 72 29.37 12.05 0.23
N GLU A 73 29.65 13.09 1.00
CA GLU A 73 30.72 13.14 2.00
C GLU A 73 30.53 12.13 3.14
N LEU A 74 29.28 11.80 3.46
CA LEU A 74 28.92 10.88 4.55
C LEU A 74 28.53 9.49 4.05
N ALA A 75 28.35 9.30 2.76
CA ALA A 75 27.77 8.07 2.20
C ALA A 75 28.56 6.79 2.56
N ASN A 76 29.88 6.89 2.71
CA ASN A 76 30.75 5.76 3.04
C ASN A 76 30.99 5.59 4.55
N ASP A 77 30.67 6.60 5.36
CA ASP A 77 30.99 6.63 6.79
C ASP A 77 29.76 6.41 7.67
N VAL A 78 28.55 6.50 7.10
CA VAL A 78 27.27 6.39 7.82
C VAL A 78 26.51 5.16 7.37
N VAL A 79 26.13 4.32 8.33
CA VAL A 79 25.25 3.18 8.09
C VAL A 79 23.80 3.62 8.27
N LEU A 80 23.00 3.48 7.23
CA LEU A 80 21.56 3.69 7.30
C LEU A 80 20.89 2.44 7.86
N LEU A 81 20.21 2.60 8.99
CA LEU A 81 19.39 1.56 9.59
C LEU A 81 17.93 1.96 9.47
N ASN A 82 17.15 1.12 8.84
CA ASN A 82 15.70 1.27 8.81
C ASN A 82 15.10 0.47 9.97
N GLU A 83 14.32 1.12 10.81
CA GLU A 83 13.55 0.42 11.84
C GLU A 83 12.40 -0.33 11.16
N PRO A 84 12.35 -1.67 11.25
CA PRO A 84 11.26 -2.44 10.68
C PRO A 84 9.97 -2.17 11.43
N LEU A 85 8.85 -2.28 10.73
CA LEU A 85 7.53 -2.23 11.36
C LEU A 85 7.37 -3.44 12.30
N PRO A 86 6.60 -3.30 13.40
CA PRO A 86 6.42 -4.36 14.37
C PRO A 86 5.84 -5.63 13.75
N THR A 87 6.34 -6.77 14.19
CA THR A 87 5.79 -8.08 13.84
C THR A 87 4.44 -8.33 14.52
N ALA A 88 3.67 -9.30 14.04
CA ALA A 88 2.39 -9.68 14.66
C ALA A 88 2.55 -10.01 16.16
N THR A 89 3.64 -10.69 16.55
CA THR A 89 3.91 -11.03 17.96
C THR A 89 4.16 -9.79 18.81
N GLN A 90 4.90 -8.81 18.29
CA GLN A 90 5.14 -7.55 18.97
C GLN A 90 3.86 -6.72 19.11
N LEU A 91 3.03 -6.68 18.06
CA LEU A 91 1.73 -6.01 18.10
C LEU A 91 0.77 -6.68 19.09
N GLU A 92 0.78 -8.01 19.17
CA GLU A 92 0.00 -8.74 20.17
C GLU A 92 0.42 -8.35 21.61
N SER A 93 1.72 -8.24 21.86
CA SER A 93 2.24 -7.75 23.17
C SER A 93 1.75 -6.33 23.44
N ILE A 94 1.86 -5.42 22.45
CA ILE A 94 1.37 -4.04 22.58
C ILE A 94 -0.13 -4.01 22.92
N VAL A 95 -0.96 -4.78 22.23
CA VAL A 95 -2.41 -4.84 22.52
C VAL A 95 -2.67 -5.32 23.94
N LYS A 96 -1.99 -6.39 24.38
CA LYS A 96 -2.14 -6.93 25.73
C LYS A 96 -1.67 -5.95 26.81
N GLU A 97 -0.54 -5.30 26.60
CA GLU A 97 0.02 -4.31 27.54
C GLU A 97 -0.90 -3.10 27.68
N GLN A 98 -1.44 -2.57 26.58
CA GLN A 98 -2.37 -1.45 26.61
C GLN A 98 -3.67 -1.80 27.34
N LEU A 99 -4.24 -2.97 27.10
CA LEU A 99 -5.45 -3.45 27.80
C LEU A 99 -5.18 -3.64 29.29
N SER A 100 -4.04 -4.22 29.64
CA SER A 100 -3.62 -4.40 31.04
C SER A 100 -3.45 -3.06 31.75
N ALA A 101 -2.79 -2.09 31.12
CA ALA A 101 -2.60 -0.74 31.65
C ALA A 101 -3.94 -0.01 31.88
N ALA A 102 -4.95 -0.28 31.05
CA ALA A 102 -6.31 0.24 31.21
C ALA A 102 -7.20 -0.59 32.16
N SER A 103 -6.66 -1.66 32.78
CA SER A 103 -7.42 -2.60 33.62
C SER A 103 -8.64 -3.23 32.89
N LEU A 104 -8.53 -3.43 31.59
CA LEU A 104 -9.55 -4.06 30.78
C LEU A 104 -9.28 -5.56 30.61
N PRO A 105 -10.31 -6.41 30.50
CA PRO A 105 -10.14 -7.84 30.28
C PRO A 105 -9.51 -8.10 28.92
N LEU A 106 -8.67 -9.15 28.83
CA LEU A 106 -8.16 -9.61 27.54
C LEU A 106 -9.32 -10.19 26.72
N PRO A 107 -9.42 -9.83 25.42
CA PRO A 107 -10.42 -10.40 24.54
C PRO A 107 -10.13 -11.89 24.28
N ASP A 108 -11.12 -12.58 23.73
CA ASP A 108 -10.93 -13.95 23.24
C ASP A 108 -9.87 -14.00 22.14
N PRO A 109 -9.26 -15.18 21.91
CA PRO A 109 -8.16 -15.32 20.93
C PRO A 109 -8.53 -14.87 19.51
N ALA A 110 -9.78 -15.03 19.08
CA ALA A 110 -10.21 -14.63 17.73
C ALA A 110 -10.30 -13.09 17.62
N THR A 111 -10.84 -12.44 18.64
CA THR A 111 -10.88 -10.96 18.72
C THR A 111 -9.47 -10.36 18.87
N LEU A 112 -8.60 -11.00 19.64
CA LEU A 112 -7.19 -10.58 19.76
C LEU A 112 -6.49 -10.67 18.40
N ALA A 113 -6.65 -11.76 17.67
CA ALA A 113 -6.09 -11.92 16.33
C ALA A 113 -6.59 -10.84 15.36
N LYS A 114 -7.90 -10.53 15.39
CA LYS A 114 -8.47 -9.42 14.58
C LYS A 114 -7.89 -8.06 14.97
N ALA A 115 -7.63 -7.82 16.26
CA ALA A 115 -7.00 -6.58 16.72
C ALA A 115 -5.55 -6.48 16.25
N VAL A 116 -4.79 -7.57 16.29
CA VAL A 116 -3.43 -7.64 15.72
C VAL A 116 -3.46 -7.38 14.23
N ASP A 117 -4.35 -8.02 13.48
CA ASP A 117 -4.52 -7.78 12.05
C ASP A 117 -4.89 -6.32 11.74
N ALA A 118 -5.70 -5.70 12.59
CA ALA A 118 -6.05 -4.29 12.45
C ALA A 118 -4.87 -3.34 12.74
N THR A 119 -3.87 -3.76 13.53
CA THR A 119 -2.67 -2.94 13.83
C THR A 119 -1.47 -3.25 12.95
N LEU A 120 -1.49 -4.33 12.17
CA LEU A 120 -0.43 -4.65 11.21
C LEU A 120 -0.19 -3.49 10.23
N GLY A 121 1.09 -3.15 10.00
CA GLY A 121 1.49 -2.04 9.16
C GLY A 121 1.60 -0.70 9.88
N LEU A 122 1.27 -0.65 11.17
CA LEU A 122 1.48 0.53 12.01
C LEU A 122 2.84 0.44 12.71
N GLY A 123 3.51 1.59 12.89
CA GLY A 123 4.66 1.67 13.80
C GLY A 123 4.23 1.41 15.24
N ALA A 124 5.14 0.95 16.10
CA ALA A 124 4.84 0.56 17.49
C ALA A 124 4.08 1.64 18.27
N PHE A 125 4.58 2.86 18.27
CA PHE A 125 3.95 4.00 18.95
C PHE A 125 2.54 4.31 18.39
N THR A 126 2.38 4.26 17.09
CA THR A 126 1.07 4.46 16.46
C THR A 126 0.09 3.35 16.86
N ALA A 127 0.55 2.09 16.89
CA ALA A 127 -0.26 0.97 17.31
C ALA A 127 -0.72 1.12 18.78
N GLU A 128 0.19 1.50 19.69
CA GLU A 128 -0.14 1.80 21.09
C GLU A 128 -1.24 2.86 21.20
N GLN A 129 -1.08 3.98 20.50
CA GLN A 129 -2.06 5.08 20.52
C GLN A 129 -3.42 4.67 19.96
N GLU A 130 -3.45 3.94 18.84
CA GLU A 130 -4.71 3.56 18.21
C GLU A 130 -5.44 2.45 18.99
N VAL A 131 -4.70 1.54 19.61
CA VAL A 131 -5.27 0.60 20.57
C VAL A 131 -5.89 1.35 21.74
N ALA A 132 -5.15 2.28 22.38
CA ALA A 132 -5.66 3.08 23.49
C ALA A 132 -6.93 3.87 23.12
N ARG A 133 -6.95 4.50 21.95
CA ARG A 133 -8.13 5.26 21.44
C ARG A 133 -9.32 4.38 21.09
N SER A 134 -9.10 3.10 20.84
CA SER A 134 -10.14 2.14 20.47
C SER A 134 -10.70 1.39 21.67
N MET A 135 -10.20 1.66 22.87
CA MET A 135 -10.75 1.11 24.11
C MET A 135 -12.07 1.77 24.49
N GLN A 136 -12.95 0.98 25.03
CA GLN A 136 -14.25 1.36 25.58
C GLN A 136 -14.44 0.63 26.91
N ALA A 137 -15.42 1.04 27.71
CA ALA A 137 -15.71 0.38 28.99
C ALA A 137 -16.06 -1.13 28.80
N SER A 138 -16.57 -1.51 27.63
CA SER A 138 -16.87 -2.90 27.28
C SER A 138 -15.67 -3.70 26.76
N GLY A 139 -14.50 -3.09 26.58
CA GLY A 139 -13.31 -3.71 26.02
C GLY A 139 -12.79 -3.02 24.75
N LEU A 140 -12.07 -3.75 23.90
CA LEU A 140 -11.45 -3.22 22.68
C LEU A 140 -12.45 -3.21 21.51
N ASN A 141 -12.65 -2.04 20.90
CA ASN A 141 -13.44 -1.89 19.67
C ASN A 141 -12.57 -2.13 18.44
N VAL A 142 -12.63 -3.34 17.88
CA VAL A 142 -11.83 -3.76 16.72
C VAL A 142 -12.26 -3.04 15.43
N ASP A 143 -13.54 -2.72 15.26
CA ASP A 143 -14.02 -2.00 14.07
C ASP A 143 -13.43 -0.59 13.99
N LYS A 144 -13.30 0.07 15.14
CA LYS A 144 -12.65 1.38 15.24
C LYS A 144 -11.17 1.31 14.90
N LEU A 145 -10.47 0.24 15.30
CA LEU A 145 -9.08 -0.02 14.91
C LEU A 145 -8.97 -0.19 13.39
N TRP A 146 -9.87 -0.97 12.78
CA TRP A 146 -9.89 -1.15 11.33
C TRP A 146 -10.13 0.15 10.57
N GLU A 147 -11.06 0.98 11.03
CA GLU A 147 -11.31 2.28 10.39
C GLU A 147 -10.07 3.19 10.50
N ARG A 148 -9.41 3.16 11.63
CA ARG A 148 -8.20 3.94 11.83
C ARG A 148 -7.04 3.45 10.96
N LYS A 149 -6.87 2.14 10.84
CA LYS A 149 -5.90 1.55 9.91
C LYS A 149 -6.13 2.03 8.47
N ARG A 150 -7.39 2.03 8.02
CA ARG A 150 -7.75 2.53 6.69
C ARG A 150 -7.32 3.99 6.50
N GLN A 151 -7.59 4.84 7.46
CA GLN A 151 -7.18 6.25 7.41
C GLN A 151 -5.66 6.42 7.30
N ILE A 152 -4.89 5.59 8.00
CA ILE A 152 -3.42 5.63 7.96
C ILE A 152 -2.91 5.14 6.59
N ILE A 153 -3.50 4.11 6.03
CA ILE A 153 -3.17 3.64 4.69
C ILE A 153 -3.49 4.72 3.66
N ASP A 154 -4.69 5.32 3.73
CA ASP A 154 -5.12 6.40 2.83
C ASP A 154 -4.25 7.66 2.96
N ALA A 155 -3.61 7.88 4.11
CA ALA A 155 -2.64 8.96 4.30
C ALA A 155 -1.26 8.66 3.72
N THR A 156 -0.98 7.41 3.33
CA THR A 156 0.28 7.02 2.68
C THR A 156 0.21 7.39 1.20
N PRO A 157 1.15 8.20 0.67
CA PRO A 157 1.14 8.59 -0.73
C PRO A 157 1.04 7.38 -1.66
N GLY A 158 0.17 7.44 -2.64
CA GLY A 158 -0.06 6.38 -3.63
C GLY A 158 -0.89 5.20 -3.14
N LEU A 159 -1.34 5.16 -1.88
CA LEU A 159 -2.21 4.10 -1.38
C LEU A 159 -3.62 4.62 -1.10
N SER A 160 -4.60 3.77 -1.37
CA SER A 160 -5.97 3.97 -0.88
C SER A 160 -6.67 2.63 -0.65
N VAL A 161 -7.52 2.57 0.38
CA VAL A 161 -8.27 1.36 0.70
C VAL A 161 -9.61 1.39 -0.01
N TRP A 162 -9.90 0.35 -0.81
CA TRP A 162 -11.21 0.20 -1.44
C TRP A 162 -12.29 -0.07 -0.37
N ARG A 163 -13.29 0.80 -0.33
CA ARG A 163 -14.38 0.74 0.69
C ARG A 163 -15.71 0.21 0.12
N GLY A 164 -15.74 -0.12 -1.17
CA GLY A 164 -16.95 -0.65 -1.81
C GLY A 164 -17.21 -2.12 -1.45
N GLY A 165 -18.48 -2.47 -1.21
CA GLY A 165 -18.92 -3.83 -0.92
C GLY A 165 -19.15 -4.67 -2.18
N SER A 166 -18.32 -4.57 -3.20
CA SER A 166 -18.48 -5.39 -4.42
C SER A 166 -18.20 -6.86 -4.13
N SER A 167 -19.13 -7.73 -4.52
CA SER A 167 -18.94 -9.19 -4.48
C SER A 167 -18.90 -9.78 -5.88
N TYR A 168 -18.41 -11.00 -6.03
CA TYR A 168 -18.44 -11.70 -7.32
C TYR A 168 -19.86 -11.96 -7.83
N ALA A 169 -20.86 -11.97 -6.95
CA ALA A 169 -22.26 -12.09 -7.33
C ALA A 169 -22.77 -10.87 -8.13
N GLN A 170 -22.14 -9.72 -7.94
CA GLN A 170 -22.49 -8.47 -8.64
C GLN A 170 -21.74 -8.29 -9.97
N ILE A 171 -20.92 -9.25 -10.35
CA ILE A 171 -20.15 -9.24 -11.61
C ILE A 171 -20.67 -10.38 -12.48
N GLY A 172 -21.34 -10.10 -13.57
CA GLY A 172 -21.76 -11.12 -14.54
C GLY A 172 -20.58 -11.67 -15.32
N GLY A 173 -20.66 -12.93 -15.77
CA GLY A 173 -19.60 -13.59 -16.54
C GLY A 173 -18.32 -13.89 -15.78
N VAL A 174 -17.23 -14.09 -16.53
CA VAL A 174 -15.85 -14.33 -16.08
C VAL A 174 -15.71 -15.44 -15.01
N ALA A 175 -16.51 -16.49 -15.16
CA ALA A 175 -16.63 -17.57 -14.18
C ALA A 175 -15.30 -18.27 -13.89
N THR A 176 -14.49 -18.51 -14.92
CA THR A 176 -13.18 -19.19 -14.81
C THR A 176 -12.20 -18.39 -13.95
N ILE A 177 -12.13 -17.07 -14.14
CA ILE A 177 -11.25 -16.18 -13.38
C ILE A 177 -11.70 -16.13 -11.92
N LYS A 178 -13.00 -15.98 -11.68
CA LYS A 178 -13.57 -16.00 -10.33
C LYS A 178 -13.28 -17.30 -9.60
N HIS A 179 -13.46 -18.44 -10.29
CA HIS A 179 -13.15 -19.75 -9.72
C HIS A 179 -11.68 -19.88 -9.34
N PHE A 180 -10.78 -19.49 -10.25
CA PHE A 180 -9.35 -19.50 -9.99
C PHE A 180 -8.98 -18.62 -8.80
N LEU A 181 -9.47 -17.39 -8.75
CA LEU A 181 -9.20 -16.47 -7.64
C LEU A 181 -9.74 -17.02 -6.31
N LYS A 182 -10.91 -17.65 -6.28
CA LYS A 182 -11.42 -18.35 -5.08
C LYS A 182 -10.46 -19.43 -4.60
N GLN A 183 -9.84 -20.20 -5.50
CA GLN A 183 -8.82 -21.17 -5.13
C GLN A 183 -7.55 -20.52 -4.56
N VAL A 184 -7.13 -19.39 -5.13
CA VAL A 184 -5.99 -18.61 -4.60
C VAL A 184 -6.28 -18.14 -3.17
N LEU A 185 -7.49 -17.63 -2.91
CA LEU A 185 -7.89 -17.08 -1.61
C LEU A 185 -7.95 -18.13 -0.48
N VAL A 186 -8.11 -19.41 -0.81
CA VAL A 186 -8.13 -20.52 0.18
C VAL A 186 -6.88 -21.40 0.12
N SER A 187 -5.88 -21.02 -0.67
CA SER A 187 -4.64 -21.78 -0.85
C SER A 187 -3.76 -21.76 0.42
N LYS A 188 -2.74 -22.63 0.46
CA LYS A 188 -1.72 -22.61 1.53
C LYS A 188 -0.97 -21.29 1.67
N ARG A 189 -0.91 -20.50 0.58
CA ARG A 189 -0.35 -19.16 0.53
C ARG A 189 -1.44 -18.12 0.35
N ALA A 190 -2.61 -18.32 0.97
CA ALA A 190 -3.72 -17.37 0.92
C ALA A 190 -3.24 -15.94 1.19
N PRO A 191 -3.59 -14.97 0.34
CA PRO A 191 -3.17 -13.59 0.53
C PRO A 191 -3.85 -12.96 1.75
N ARG A 192 -3.15 -12.01 2.38
CA ARG A 192 -3.71 -11.19 3.46
C ARG A 192 -4.22 -9.83 3.00
N CYS A 193 -3.86 -9.42 1.81
CA CYS A 193 -4.46 -8.28 1.11
C CYS A 193 -4.39 -8.48 -0.40
N ILE A 194 -5.29 -7.81 -1.10
CA ILE A 194 -5.22 -7.62 -2.55
C ILE A 194 -4.60 -6.25 -2.81
N VAL A 195 -3.57 -6.20 -3.65
CA VAL A 195 -3.01 -4.94 -4.17
C VAL A 195 -3.49 -4.77 -5.59
N TRP A 196 -4.31 -3.75 -5.80
CA TRP A 196 -4.91 -3.47 -7.10
C TRP A 196 -4.15 -2.35 -7.82
N LEU A 197 -3.73 -2.63 -9.05
CA LEU A 197 -3.06 -1.72 -9.96
C LEU A 197 -3.95 -1.50 -11.18
N ASP A 198 -4.62 -0.36 -11.25
CA ASP A 198 -5.55 -0.09 -12.35
C ASP A 198 -4.81 0.53 -13.54
N GLU A 199 -5.16 0.05 -14.74
CA GLU A 199 -4.63 0.58 -16.01
C GLU A 199 -3.11 0.80 -15.96
N ILE A 200 -2.38 -0.25 -15.54
CA ILE A 200 -0.95 -0.17 -15.22
C ILE A 200 -0.11 0.35 -16.41
N GLU A 201 -0.58 0.14 -17.64
CA GLU A 201 0.05 0.69 -18.86
C GLU A 201 0.10 2.21 -18.83
N LYS A 202 -0.93 2.89 -18.33
CA LYS A 202 -0.96 4.35 -18.21
C LYS A 202 0.00 4.82 -17.14
N SER A 203 0.04 4.09 -16.02
CA SER A 203 0.93 4.39 -14.91
C SER A 203 2.41 4.25 -15.26
N LEU A 204 2.73 3.35 -16.18
CA LEU A 204 4.10 3.07 -16.63
C LEU A 204 4.40 3.64 -18.03
N SER A 205 3.51 4.45 -18.60
CA SER A 205 3.78 5.11 -19.88
C SER A 205 5.09 5.91 -19.78
N GLY A 206 6.00 5.68 -20.76
CA GLY A 206 7.35 6.24 -20.75
C GLY A 206 8.45 5.27 -20.28
N SER A 207 8.14 4.20 -19.57
CA SER A 207 9.14 3.21 -19.13
C SER A 207 9.73 2.37 -20.29
N THR A 208 9.02 2.30 -21.44
CA THR A 208 9.42 1.52 -22.62
C THR A 208 10.25 2.31 -23.65
N GLY A 209 10.63 3.54 -23.34
CA GLY A 209 11.49 4.36 -24.23
C GLY A 209 10.76 5.01 -25.41
N GLN A 210 9.47 4.80 -25.59
CA GLN A 210 8.64 5.51 -26.59
C GLN A 210 7.99 6.73 -25.96
N ALA A 211 8.60 7.89 -26.18
CA ALA A 211 8.11 9.28 -25.95
C ALA A 211 7.31 9.56 -24.68
N SER A 212 7.84 10.35 -23.82
CA SER A 212 7.36 11.40 -22.91
C SER A 212 7.88 11.39 -21.47
N ASP A 213 8.58 10.37 -21.01
CA ASP A 213 9.25 10.43 -19.69
C ASP A 213 10.74 10.79 -19.85
N THR A 214 11.00 12.07 -20.05
CA THR A 214 12.38 12.61 -20.09
C THR A 214 13.05 12.61 -18.71
N SER A 215 12.31 12.33 -17.65
CA SER A 215 12.78 12.35 -16.25
C SER A 215 13.29 11.00 -15.75
N GLY A 216 12.99 9.89 -16.44
CA GLY A 216 13.32 8.53 -16.00
C GLY A 216 12.55 8.04 -14.76
N VAL A 217 11.61 8.83 -14.23
CA VAL A 217 10.85 8.51 -13.01
C VAL A 217 10.01 7.25 -13.18
N SER A 218 9.34 7.07 -14.33
CA SER A 218 8.54 5.87 -14.60
C SER A 218 9.38 4.60 -14.58
N GLN A 219 10.59 4.66 -15.13
CA GLN A 219 11.53 3.53 -15.14
C GLN A 219 12.04 3.21 -13.74
N ALA A 220 12.35 4.24 -12.94
CA ALA A 220 12.77 4.07 -11.55
C ALA A 220 11.65 3.44 -10.69
N LEU A 221 10.40 3.92 -10.82
CA LEU A 221 9.26 3.36 -10.10
C LEU A 221 8.97 1.91 -10.50
N LEU A 222 9.06 1.60 -11.80
CA LEU A 222 8.97 0.22 -12.30
C LEU A 222 10.07 -0.66 -11.68
N GLY A 223 11.32 -0.21 -11.67
CA GLY A 223 12.44 -0.94 -11.07
C GLY A 223 12.21 -1.27 -9.59
N ILE A 224 11.67 -0.32 -8.82
CA ILE A 224 11.33 -0.52 -7.41
C ILE A 224 10.22 -1.57 -7.26
N LEU A 225 9.15 -1.51 -8.09
CA LEU A 225 8.07 -2.49 -8.06
C LEU A 225 8.58 -3.90 -8.38
N LEU A 226 9.39 -4.03 -9.44
CA LEU A 226 9.95 -5.30 -9.87
C LEU A 226 10.86 -5.93 -8.79
N SER A 227 11.72 -5.12 -8.17
CA SER A 227 12.57 -5.56 -7.06
C SER A 227 11.73 -6.03 -5.88
N TYR A 228 10.72 -5.24 -5.48
CA TYR A 228 9.81 -5.62 -4.41
C TYR A 228 9.10 -6.96 -4.68
N MET A 229 8.51 -7.12 -5.88
CA MET A 229 7.82 -8.36 -6.23
C MET A 229 8.76 -9.57 -6.24
N GLN A 230 10.03 -9.37 -6.57
CA GLN A 230 11.05 -10.41 -6.55
C GLN A 230 11.46 -10.78 -5.12
N ASP A 231 11.83 -9.79 -4.33
CA ASP A 231 12.40 -9.97 -3.00
C ASP A 231 11.39 -10.59 -2.03
N HIS A 232 10.13 -10.21 -2.15
CA HIS A 232 9.02 -10.74 -1.33
C HIS A 232 8.29 -11.92 -1.99
N GLN A 233 8.78 -12.42 -3.15
CA GLN A 233 8.10 -13.48 -3.92
C GLN A 233 6.60 -13.22 -4.08
N ALA A 234 6.25 -11.95 -4.31
CA ALA A 234 4.87 -11.53 -4.40
C ALA A 234 4.17 -12.20 -5.59
N SER A 235 3.03 -12.78 -5.33
CA SER A 235 2.21 -13.43 -6.36
C SER A 235 1.21 -12.43 -6.93
N GLY A 236 0.77 -12.66 -8.15
CA GLY A 236 -0.23 -11.80 -8.77
C GLY A 236 -0.72 -12.31 -10.11
N LEU A 237 -1.77 -11.69 -10.60
CA LEU A 237 -2.27 -11.94 -11.94
C LEU A 237 -2.47 -10.62 -12.68
N LEU A 238 -2.34 -10.70 -14.02
CA LEU A 238 -2.58 -9.59 -14.93
C LEU A 238 -3.86 -9.84 -15.71
N LEU A 239 -4.84 -8.94 -15.59
CA LEU A 239 -6.09 -8.97 -16.34
C LEU A 239 -5.97 -8.05 -17.56
N VAL A 240 -6.09 -8.59 -18.74
CA VAL A 240 -5.98 -7.85 -20.01
C VAL A 240 -7.27 -7.99 -20.79
N GLY A 241 -7.71 -6.93 -21.48
CA GLY A 241 -8.90 -7.00 -22.33
C GLY A 241 -9.49 -5.62 -22.61
N PRO A 242 -10.56 -5.53 -23.41
CA PRO A 242 -11.23 -4.29 -23.75
C PRO A 242 -11.71 -3.50 -22.53
N ASN A 243 -11.92 -2.20 -22.69
CA ASN A 243 -12.53 -1.37 -21.65
C ASN A 243 -13.94 -1.86 -21.33
N GLY A 244 -14.35 -1.74 -20.06
CA GLY A 244 -15.72 -2.10 -19.66
C GLY A 244 -15.98 -3.60 -19.43
N THR A 245 -14.95 -4.47 -19.53
CA THR A 245 -15.07 -5.93 -19.34
C THR A 245 -14.89 -6.38 -17.89
N SER A 246 -15.17 -5.53 -16.91
CA SER A 246 -15.17 -5.84 -15.47
C SER A 246 -13.82 -6.17 -14.83
N LYS A 247 -12.68 -5.93 -15.51
CA LYS A 247 -11.33 -6.21 -14.96
C LYS A 247 -11.10 -5.57 -13.60
N SER A 248 -11.31 -4.27 -13.48
CA SER A 248 -11.15 -3.52 -12.22
C SER A 248 -12.20 -3.93 -11.18
N ALA A 249 -13.41 -4.31 -11.61
CA ALA A 249 -14.45 -4.81 -10.70
C ALA A 249 -14.04 -6.14 -10.05
N ILE A 250 -13.44 -7.08 -10.82
CA ILE A 250 -12.90 -8.34 -10.32
C ILE A 250 -11.82 -8.07 -9.27
N ALA A 251 -10.84 -7.21 -9.57
CA ALA A 251 -9.77 -6.87 -8.64
C ALA A 251 -10.33 -6.34 -7.31
N LYS A 252 -11.28 -5.40 -7.38
CA LYS A 252 -11.95 -4.80 -6.22
C LYS A 252 -12.75 -5.81 -5.40
N ALA A 253 -13.49 -6.69 -6.05
CA ALA A 253 -14.34 -7.68 -5.40
C ALA A 253 -13.54 -8.82 -4.76
N THR A 254 -12.33 -9.12 -5.25
CA THR A 254 -11.54 -10.27 -4.78
C THR A 254 -11.24 -10.20 -3.29
N GLY A 255 -10.90 -9.02 -2.76
CA GLY A 255 -10.66 -8.87 -1.33
C GLY A 255 -11.90 -9.09 -0.48
N ALA A 256 -13.06 -8.62 -0.94
CA ALA A 256 -14.34 -8.79 -0.24
C ALA A 256 -14.75 -10.28 -0.12
N GLU A 257 -14.48 -11.09 -1.13
CA GLU A 257 -14.76 -12.54 -1.12
C GLU A 257 -14.03 -13.29 0.01
N ALA A 258 -12.86 -12.82 0.43
CA ALA A 258 -12.08 -13.41 1.52
C ALA A 258 -12.08 -12.55 2.79
N ASN A 259 -12.85 -11.47 2.83
CA ASN A 259 -12.85 -10.51 3.93
C ASN A 259 -11.44 -9.94 4.27
N ILE A 260 -10.65 -9.69 3.23
CA ILE A 260 -9.33 -9.08 3.33
C ILE A 260 -9.33 -7.71 2.63
N PRO A 261 -8.46 -6.77 3.03
CA PRO A 261 -8.44 -5.45 2.42
C PRO A 261 -7.99 -5.51 0.95
N THR A 262 -8.66 -4.72 0.12
CA THR A 262 -8.18 -4.36 -1.22
C THR A 262 -7.58 -2.97 -1.16
N ILE A 263 -6.29 -2.86 -1.51
CA ILE A 263 -5.51 -1.64 -1.48
C ILE A 263 -5.19 -1.25 -2.92
N ALA A 264 -5.63 -0.08 -3.34
CA ALA A 264 -5.21 0.48 -4.63
C ALA A 264 -3.81 1.08 -4.48
N LEU A 265 -2.92 0.75 -5.41
CA LEU A 265 -1.60 1.36 -5.55
C LEU A 265 -1.59 2.22 -6.82
N ASP A 266 -1.68 3.53 -6.63
CA ASP A 266 -1.64 4.53 -7.70
C ASP A 266 -0.20 5.01 -7.95
N ILE A 267 0.46 4.38 -8.91
CA ILE A 267 1.80 4.76 -9.35
C ILE A 267 1.79 6.12 -10.05
N SER A 268 0.69 6.48 -10.73
CA SER A 268 0.59 7.75 -11.44
C SER A 268 0.58 8.94 -10.48
N GLY A 269 -0.14 8.81 -9.38
CA GLY A 269 -0.18 9.82 -8.32
C GLY A 269 1.19 10.09 -7.67
N LEU A 270 2.09 9.08 -7.68
CA LEU A 270 3.45 9.22 -7.16
C LEU A 270 4.38 10.03 -8.08
N LYS A 271 4.06 10.13 -9.36
CA LYS A 271 4.89 10.88 -10.33
C LYS A 271 4.79 12.40 -10.21
N SER A 272 3.75 12.92 -9.57
CA SER A 272 3.50 14.36 -9.43
C SER A 272 4.42 15.07 -8.46
N SER A 273 5.24 14.34 -7.72
CA SER A 273 6.16 14.88 -6.74
C SER A 273 7.54 15.15 -7.33
N LEU A 274 8.31 16.06 -6.70
CA LEU A 274 9.68 16.41 -7.09
C LEU A 274 10.57 15.17 -7.28
N VAL A 275 11.45 15.19 -8.26
CA VAL A 275 12.41 14.11 -8.56
C VAL A 275 13.11 13.64 -7.27
N GLY A 276 13.10 12.34 -7.04
CA GLY A 276 13.67 11.70 -5.83
C GLY A 276 12.69 11.55 -4.66
N SER A 277 11.58 12.28 -4.61
CA SER A 277 10.52 12.03 -3.63
C SER A 277 9.59 10.89 -4.08
N SER A 278 9.40 10.72 -5.38
CA SER A 278 8.56 9.67 -5.97
C SER A 278 9.06 8.27 -5.63
N GLU A 279 10.39 8.04 -5.73
CA GLU A 279 11.00 6.75 -5.37
C GLU A 279 10.84 6.43 -3.88
N GLN A 280 11.06 7.43 -3.02
CA GLN A 280 10.92 7.27 -1.58
C GLN A 280 9.46 6.96 -1.21
N GLN A 281 8.50 7.67 -1.82
CA GLN A 281 7.07 7.43 -1.61
C GLN A 281 6.66 6.03 -2.08
N MET A 282 7.17 5.58 -3.23
CA MET A 282 6.92 4.22 -3.73
C MET A 282 7.46 3.15 -2.76
N ARG A 283 8.69 3.31 -2.27
CA ARG A 283 9.26 2.41 -1.26
C ARG A 283 8.45 2.41 0.02
N GLN A 284 8.00 3.58 0.49
CA GLN A 284 7.15 3.70 1.66
C GLN A 284 5.81 2.97 1.45
N ALA A 285 5.15 3.16 0.32
CA ALA A 285 3.90 2.49 -0.01
C ALA A 285 4.07 0.95 -0.01
N LEU A 286 5.12 0.44 -0.64
CA LEU A 286 5.41 -0.99 -0.68
C LEU A 286 5.79 -1.56 0.69
N ASN A 287 6.50 -0.82 1.54
CA ASN A 287 6.77 -1.23 2.92
C ASN A 287 5.49 -1.34 3.75
N VAL A 288 4.54 -0.43 3.57
CA VAL A 288 3.22 -0.51 4.23
C VAL A 288 2.46 -1.73 3.73
N ILE A 289 2.45 -2.01 2.42
CA ILE A 289 1.84 -3.22 1.85
C ILE A 289 2.48 -4.49 2.44
N SER A 290 3.81 -4.57 2.48
CA SER A 290 4.56 -5.70 3.05
C SER A 290 4.15 -5.95 4.51
N ALA A 291 4.16 -4.91 5.33
CA ALA A 291 3.80 -5.01 6.74
C ALA A 291 2.33 -5.43 6.96
N ILE A 292 1.39 -4.89 6.18
CA ILE A 292 -0.03 -5.25 6.27
C ILE A 292 -0.26 -6.69 5.86
N SER A 293 0.39 -7.12 4.77
CA SER A 293 0.22 -8.46 4.20
C SER A 293 1.10 -9.51 4.85
N GLN A 294 2.11 -9.13 5.63
CA GLN A 294 3.18 -10.02 6.09
C GLN A 294 3.80 -10.77 4.89
N ASP A 295 4.14 -10.03 3.86
CA ASP A 295 4.68 -10.51 2.58
C ASP A 295 3.79 -11.50 1.81
N LYS A 296 2.48 -11.51 2.15
CA LYS A 296 1.46 -12.31 1.46
C LYS A 296 0.45 -11.43 0.73
N ALA A 297 0.95 -10.46 -0.03
CA ALA A 297 0.12 -9.66 -0.92
C ALA A 297 -0.16 -10.42 -2.24
N CYS A 298 -1.39 -10.31 -2.74
CA CYS A 298 -1.72 -10.72 -4.10
C CYS A 298 -1.93 -9.48 -4.97
N PHE A 299 -1.09 -9.33 -5.98
CA PHE A 299 -1.18 -8.21 -6.93
C PHE A 299 -2.15 -8.55 -8.05
N ILE A 300 -3.15 -7.72 -8.26
CA ILE A 300 -4.06 -7.81 -9.40
C ILE A 300 -3.92 -6.53 -10.22
N ALA A 301 -3.23 -6.64 -11.34
CA ALA A 301 -3.10 -5.54 -12.28
C ALA A 301 -4.12 -5.65 -13.41
N THR A 302 -4.61 -4.52 -13.88
CA THR A 302 -5.46 -4.43 -15.06
C THR A 302 -4.74 -3.68 -16.17
N SER A 303 -4.95 -4.09 -17.40
CA SER A 303 -4.44 -3.41 -18.58
C SER A 303 -5.43 -3.52 -19.76
N ASN A 304 -5.51 -2.48 -20.54
CA ASN A 304 -6.28 -2.49 -21.79
C ASN A 304 -5.40 -2.84 -22.99
N ASN A 305 -4.08 -2.73 -22.84
CA ASN A 305 -3.13 -3.01 -23.90
C ASN A 305 -1.83 -3.63 -23.36
N ILE A 306 -1.70 -4.94 -23.53
CA ILE A 306 -0.52 -5.67 -23.07
C ILE A 306 0.77 -5.27 -23.80
N SER A 307 0.69 -4.80 -25.06
CA SER A 307 1.89 -4.43 -25.83
C SER A 307 2.60 -3.18 -25.28
N GLN A 308 1.93 -2.42 -24.42
CA GLN A 308 2.52 -1.26 -23.74
C GLN A 308 3.21 -1.63 -22.42
N LEU A 309 3.11 -2.89 -22.01
CA LEU A 309 3.72 -3.34 -20.75
C LEU A 309 5.11 -3.93 -20.99
N PRO A 310 6.09 -3.60 -20.13
CA PRO A 310 7.42 -4.22 -20.19
C PRO A 310 7.33 -5.74 -19.96
N PRO A 311 8.02 -6.57 -20.77
CA PRO A 311 7.99 -8.03 -20.61
C PRO A 311 8.46 -8.51 -19.24
N GLU A 312 9.40 -7.80 -18.62
CA GLU A 312 9.89 -8.07 -17.28
C GLU A 312 8.79 -7.94 -16.21
N LEU A 313 7.87 -6.99 -16.37
CA LEU A 313 6.74 -6.84 -15.46
C LEU A 313 5.73 -7.99 -15.64
N ILE A 314 5.40 -8.33 -16.88
CA ILE A 314 4.45 -9.43 -17.18
C ILE A 314 4.91 -10.73 -16.52
N ARG A 315 6.22 -11.01 -16.53
CA ARG A 315 6.81 -12.22 -15.92
C ARG A 315 6.69 -12.26 -14.39
N ARG A 316 6.44 -11.12 -13.73
CA ARG A 316 6.26 -11.06 -12.26
C ARG A 316 4.87 -11.49 -11.81
N PHE A 317 3.90 -11.51 -12.71
CA PHE A 317 2.56 -12.00 -12.40
C PHE A 317 2.53 -13.54 -12.48
N GLY A 318 2.95 -14.19 -11.37
CA GLY A 318 3.13 -15.65 -11.31
C GLY A 318 1.84 -16.48 -11.51
N TYR A 319 0.66 -15.88 -11.32
CA TYR A 319 -0.63 -16.49 -11.64
C TYR A 319 -1.04 -16.31 -13.11
N GLY A 320 -0.16 -15.69 -13.90
CA GLY A 320 -0.29 -15.54 -15.34
C GLY A 320 -1.07 -14.32 -15.77
N THR A 321 -1.19 -14.23 -17.11
CA THR A 321 -1.98 -13.20 -17.79
C THR A 321 -3.29 -13.81 -18.25
N TRP A 322 -4.39 -13.17 -17.88
CA TRP A 322 -5.75 -13.61 -18.21
C TRP A 322 -6.41 -12.61 -19.13
N TYR A 323 -6.87 -13.08 -20.28
CA TYR A 323 -7.62 -12.25 -21.19
C TYR A 323 -9.10 -12.25 -20.82
N VAL A 324 -9.66 -11.06 -20.61
CA VAL A 324 -11.07 -10.83 -20.31
C VAL A 324 -11.71 -10.30 -21.59
N ASP A 325 -12.38 -11.18 -22.32
CA ASP A 325 -13.04 -10.87 -23.57
C ASP A 325 -14.38 -10.15 -23.37
N LEU A 326 -15.00 -9.75 -24.44
CA LEU A 326 -16.40 -9.32 -24.45
C LEU A 326 -17.28 -10.47 -23.92
N PRO A 327 -18.35 -10.17 -23.18
CA PRO A 327 -19.21 -11.20 -22.63
C PRO A 327 -19.95 -11.97 -23.74
N SER A 328 -20.01 -13.29 -23.59
CA SER A 328 -20.85 -14.15 -24.41
C SER A 328 -22.34 -13.80 -24.25
N GLN A 329 -23.21 -14.38 -25.06
CA GLN A 329 -24.66 -14.17 -24.93
C GLN A 329 -25.16 -14.54 -23.53
N ASP A 330 -24.79 -15.72 -23.03
CA ASP A 330 -25.20 -16.18 -21.69
C ASP A 330 -24.66 -15.26 -20.59
N GLU A 331 -23.45 -14.76 -20.74
CA GLU A 331 -22.86 -13.82 -19.81
C GLU A 331 -23.56 -12.45 -19.86
N ARG A 332 -23.95 -11.96 -21.04
CA ARG A 332 -24.74 -10.72 -21.14
C ARG A 332 -26.10 -10.88 -20.46
N GLU A 333 -26.78 -12.02 -20.67
CA GLU A 333 -28.02 -12.32 -19.94
C GLU A 333 -27.85 -12.27 -18.43
N ALA A 334 -26.78 -12.87 -17.91
CA ALA A 334 -26.45 -12.81 -16.49
C ALA A 334 -26.17 -11.37 -16.00
N ILE A 335 -25.51 -10.55 -16.82
CA ILE A 335 -25.23 -9.15 -16.52
C ILE A 335 -26.54 -8.33 -16.50
N TRP A 336 -27.42 -8.51 -17.48
CA TRP A 336 -28.74 -7.85 -17.50
C TRP A 336 -29.54 -8.19 -16.25
N ASN A 337 -29.62 -9.46 -15.85
CA ASN A 337 -30.34 -9.90 -14.67
C ASN A 337 -29.82 -9.23 -13.38
N ILE A 338 -28.52 -9.05 -13.26
CA ILE A 338 -27.91 -8.32 -12.14
C ILE A 338 -28.42 -6.88 -12.10
N TYR A 339 -28.43 -6.18 -13.24
CA TYR A 339 -28.82 -4.77 -13.27
C TYR A 339 -30.34 -4.57 -13.22
N PHE A 340 -31.13 -5.50 -13.75
CA PHE A 340 -32.58 -5.50 -13.54
C PHE A 340 -32.93 -5.61 -12.05
N ALA A 341 -32.31 -6.55 -11.35
CA ALA A 341 -32.49 -6.67 -9.93
C ALA A 341 -32.01 -5.43 -9.14
N LYS A 342 -30.86 -4.85 -9.55
CA LYS A 342 -30.28 -3.67 -8.92
C LYS A 342 -31.14 -2.42 -9.06
N PHE A 343 -31.74 -2.19 -10.24
CA PHE A 343 -32.52 -1.00 -10.54
C PHE A 343 -34.03 -1.21 -10.47
N GLY A 344 -34.50 -2.43 -10.18
CA GLY A 344 -35.95 -2.77 -10.10
C GLY A 344 -36.63 -2.71 -11.46
N LEU A 345 -35.90 -2.99 -12.56
CA LEU A 345 -36.45 -3.06 -13.89
C LEU A 345 -37.12 -4.42 -14.17
N ALA A 346 -38.20 -4.43 -14.94
CA ALA A 346 -38.87 -5.67 -15.31
C ALA A 346 -37.99 -6.50 -16.28
N ALA A 347 -37.93 -7.82 -16.05
CA ALA A 347 -37.09 -8.71 -16.85
C ALA A 347 -37.57 -8.91 -18.30
N ASP A 348 -38.85 -8.59 -18.57
CA ASP A 348 -39.51 -8.65 -19.88
C ASP A 348 -39.42 -7.34 -20.68
N THR A 349 -38.67 -6.37 -20.18
CA THR A 349 -38.46 -5.09 -20.86
C THR A 349 -37.76 -5.31 -22.21
N ASP A 350 -38.26 -4.67 -23.26
CA ASP A 350 -37.67 -4.73 -24.60
C ASP A 350 -36.23 -4.16 -24.55
N ARG A 351 -35.26 -4.98 -24.94
CA ARG A 351 -33.84 -4.65 -24.85
C ARG A 351 -33.30 -4.18 -26.20
N PRO A 352 -32.32 -3.29 -26.18
CA PRO A 352 -31.60 -2.94 -27.41
C PRO A 352 -30.80 -4.14 -27.93
N ASN A 353 -30.34 -4.07 -29.19
CA ASN A 353 -29.38 -5.05 -29.68
C ASN A 353 -28.05 -4.88 -28.95
N ASP A 354 -27.75 -5.76 -28.03
CA ASP A 354 -26.56 -5.74 -27.16
C ASP A 354 -25.39 -6.55 -27.72
N HIS A 355 -25.41 -6.91 -29.01
CA HIS A 355 -24.31 -7.65 -29.64
C HIS A 355 -22.99 -6.87 -29.45
N ASN A 356 -21.97 -7.54 -28.93
CA ASN A 356 -20.66 -6.97 -28.60
C ASN A 356 -20.65 -5.88 -27.47
N TRP A 357 -21.73 -5.73 -26.71
CA TRP A 357 -21.72 -4.84 -25.59
C TRP A 357 -20.88 -5.40 -24.43
N THR A 358 -20.18 -4.50 -23.78
CA THR A 358 -19.47 -4.76 -22.53
C THR A 358 -20.42 -4.71 -21.34
N GLY A 359 -20.00 -5.25 -20.19
CA GLY A 359 -20.77 -5.14 -18.97
C GLY A 359 -21.03 -3.70 -18.52
N ALA A 360 -20.11 -2.78 -18.81
CA ALA A 360 -20.26 -1.37 -18.49
C ALA A 360 -21.31 -0.66 -19.37
N GLU A 361 -21.43 -1.06 -20.64
CA GLU A 361 -22.47 -0.53 -21.54
C GLU A 361 -23.85 -1.01 -21.13
N ILE A 362 -23.99 -2.28 -20.75
CA ILE A 362 -25.22 -2.83 -20.20
C ILE A 362 -25.61 -2.10 -18.90
N GLU A 363 -24.66 -1.90 -17.98
CA GLU A 363 -24.90 -1.12 -16.77
C GLU A 363 -25.39 0.28 -17.07
N ARG A 364 -24.71 0.98 -17.99
CA ARG A 364 -25.07 2.34 -18.36
C ARG A 364 -26.49 2.42 -18.93
N CYS A 365 -26.86 1.50 -19.83
CA CYS A 365 -28.18 1.43 -20.43
C CYS A 365 -29.27 1.20 -19.35
N ALA A 366 -29.09 0.18 -18.50
CA ALA A 366 -30.03 -0.11 -17.43
C ALA A 366 -30.17 1.06 -16.43
N ARG A 367 -29.05 1.74 -16.10
CA ARG A 367 -29.08 2.90 -15.23
C ARG A 367 -29.79 4.10 -15.85
N LEU A 368 -29.53 4.41 -17.10
CA LEU A 368 -30.18 5.51 -17.81
C LEU A 368 -31.68 5.28 -17.92
N SER A 369 -32.12 4.06 -18.24
CA SER A 369 -33.54 3.70 -18.25
C SER A 369 -34.18 3.94 -16.91
N TRP A 370 -33.52 3.56 -15.82
CA TRP A 370 -34.01 3.80 -14.46
C TRP A 370 -34.04 5.28 -14.08
N GLU A 371 -32.92 6.01 -14.32
CA GLU A 371 -32.79 7.44 -13.97
C GLU A 371 -33.78 8.32 -14.74
N LEU A 372 -33.98 8.04 -16.01
CA LEU A 372 -34.81 8.85 -16.91
C LEU A 372 -36.25 8.33 -17.02
N SER A 373 -36.57 7.17 -16.43
CA SER A 373 -37.85 6.48 -16.56
C SER A 373 -38.22 6.22 -18.04
N MET A 374 -37.21 5.87 -18.85
CA MET A 374 -37.35 5.60 -20.28
C MET A 374 -37.24 4.11 -20.59
N PRO A 375 -37.86 3.61 -21.69
CA PRO A 375 -37.64 2.23 -22.11
C PRO A 375 -36.17 1.96 -22.41
N LEU A 376 -35.71 0.70 -22.24
CA LEU A 376 -34.34 0.29 -22.54
C LEU A 376 -33.98 0.42 -24.03
N SER A 377 -35.00 0.34 -24.92
CA SER A 377 -34.85 0.41 -26.37
C SER A 377 -34.66 1.84 -26.90
N GLU A 378 -34.92 2.86 -26.11
CA GLU A 378 -34.69 4.28 -26.43
C GLU A 378 -33.36 4.79 -25.87
#